data_d563d35797f9d342d2e0d9c1ea22a1cb
#
_entry.id   d563d35797f9d342d2e0d9c1ea22a1cb
#
_cell.length_a   1.000
_cell.length_b   1.000
_cell.length_c   1.000
_cell.angle_alpha   90.00
_cell.angle_beta   90.00
_cell.angle_gamma   90.00
#
_symmetry.space_group_name_H-M   'P 1'
#
loop_
_entity.id
_entity.type
_entity.pdbx_description
1 polymer ?
#
loop_
_entity_poly.entity_id
_entity_poly.type
_entity_poly.pdbx_seq_one_letter_code
_entity_poly.pdbx_strand_id
1 'polypeptide(L)'
;MTAIKHPMLLWGLPVAALIIIFWLSLFCYSAIPVSGADATRALLPGHTPTLPEALVQNLRLPRSLVAVLIGVSLALAGTLLQTLTHNPMASPSLLGINSGAALAMALTSALSPTPIAGYSLSFIAACGGGVSWLLVMTAGGGFRHTHDRNKLILAGIALSAFCMGLTRITLLLAEDHAYGIFYWLAGGVSHARWQDVWQLLPVVVTAVPVVLLLANQLNLLNLSDSTAHTLGVNLTRLRLVINMLVLLLVGACVSVAGPVAFIGLLVPHLARFWAGFDQRNVLPVSMLLGATLMLLADVLARALAFPGDLPAGAVLALIGSPCFVWLVRRRG
;
A
#
# COMPACT_ATOMS: atom_id res chain seq x y z
N MET A 1 3.63 -18.52 20.82
CA MET A 1 4.76 -17.75 20.25
C MET A 1 5.00 -16.54 21.14
N THR A 2 6.17 -16.42 21.73
CA THR A 2 6.51 -15.30 22.65
C THR A 2 6.85 -14.07 21.83
N ALA A 3 6.00 -13.05 21.90
CA ALA A 3 6.31 -11.73 21.37
C ALA A 3 7.62 -11.20 21.97
N ILE A 4 8.35 -10.41 21.22
CA ILE A 4 9.59 -9.79 21.68
C ILE A 4 9.26 -8.83 22.82
N LYS A 5 9.68 -9.19 24.04
CA LYS A 5 9.38 -8.41 25.26
C LYS A 5 10.36 -7.25 25.50
N HIS A 6 11.53 -7.25 24.87
CA HIS A 6 12.49 -6.17 25.02
C HIS A 6 12.14 -4.98 24.13
N PRO A 7 11.82 -3.79 24.70
CA PRO A 7 11.40 -2.63 23.92
C PRO A 7 12.46 -2.16 22.92
N MET A 8 13.75 -2.30 23.23
CA MET A 8 14.84 -1.99 22.29
C MET A 8 14.82 -2.86 21.04
N LEU A 9 14.50 -4.16 21.14
CA LEU A 9 14.40 -5.03 19.99
C LEU A 9 13.09 -4.85 19.23
N LEU A 10 12.00 -4.53 19.96
CA LEU A 10 10.69 -4.31 19.36
C LEU A 10 10.68 -3.11 18.42
N TRP A 11 11.30 -2.01 18.83
CA TRP A 11 11.29 -0.74 18.10
C TRP A 11 12.61 -0.45 17.38
N GLY A 12 13.74 -0.73 18.04
CA GLY A 12 15.06 -0.37 17.54
C GLY A 12 15.42 -1.04 16.24
N LEU A 13 15.12 -2.34 16.07
CA LEU A 13 15.48 -3.07 14.87
C LEU A 13 14.66 -2.64 13.64
N PRO A 14 13.30 -2.50 13.70
CA PRO A 14 12.54 -1.99 12.55
C PRO A 14 12.91 -0.55 12.18
N VAL A 15 13.17 0.32 13.15
CA VAL A 15 13.60 1.70 12.90
C VAL A 15 14.98 1.73 12.25
N ALA A 16 15.94 0.98 12.79
CA ALA A 16 17.28 0.89 12.22
C ALA A 16 17.25 0.34 10.78
N ALA A 17 16.47 -0.71 10.53
CA ALA A 17 16.29 -1.28 9.19
C ALA A 17 15.71 -0.24 8.22
N LEU A 18 14.69 0.51 8.64
CA LEU A 18 14.10 1.58 7.82
C LEU A 18 15.13 2.66 7.49
N ILE A 19 15.88 3.15 8.48
CA ILE A 19 16.89 4.19 8.28
C ILE A 19 17.99 3.70 7.33
N ILE A 20 18.51 2.48 7.53
CA ILE A 20 19.56 1.90 6.69
C ILE A 20 19.07 1.74 5.25
N ILE A 21 17.88 1.16 5.03
CA ILE A 21 17.36 0.94 3.69
C ILE A 21 16.98 2.27 3.02
N PHE A 22 16.42 3.22 3.76
CA PHE A 22 16.16 4.56 3.25
C PHE A 22 17.45 5.22 2.78
N TRP A 23 18.51 5.17 3.59
CA TRP A 23 19.82 5.67 3.23
C TRP A 23 20.36 5.01 1.96
N LEU A 24 20.36 3.69 1.89
CA LEU A 24 20.81 2.93 0.73
C LEU A 24 19.99 3.26 -0.53
N SER A 25 18.69 3.53 -0.39
CA SER A 25 17.82 3.87 -1.52
C SER A 25 18.19 5.15 -2.24
N LEU A 26 18.90 6.08 -1.56
CA LEU A 26 19.29 7.38 -2.13
C LEU A 26 20.43 7.28 -3.14
N PHE A 27 21.35 6.33 -3.00
CA PHE A 27 22.53 6.25 -3.86
C PHE A 27 22.76 4.91 -4.56
N CYS A 28 22.22 3.79 -4.02
CA CYS A 28 22.41 2.47 -4.64
C CYS A 28 21.74 2.36 -6.01
N TYR A 29 22.43 1.69 -6.94
CA TYR A 29 21.93 1.36 -8.27
C TYR A 29 21.44 2.61 -9.04
N SER A 30 22.28 3.64 -9.09
CA SER A 30 22.06 4.85 -9.87
C SER A 30 22.80 4.75 -11.21
N ALA A 31 22.11 5.06 -12.32
CA ALA A 31 22.76 5.09 -13.64
C ALA A 31 23.88 6.14 -13.72
N ILE A 32 23.72 7.25 -13.00
CA ILE A 32 24.79 8.23 -12.75
C ILE A 32 25.40 7.87 -11.39
N PRO A 33 26.73 7.74 -11.28
CA PRO A 33 27.38 7.43 -10.01
C PRO A 33 27.04 8.47 -8.93
N VAL A 34 26.45 8.02 -7.84
CA VAL A 34 26.14 8.82 -6.66
C VAL A 34 26.82 8.14 -5.47
N SER A 35 27.66 8.87 -4.76
CA SER A 35 28.29 8.37 -3.53
C SER A 35 27.41 8.60 -2.30
N GLY A 36 27.66 7.85 -1.21
CA GLY A 36 26.98 8.12 0.06
C GLY A 36 27.26 9.53 0.62
N ALA A 37 28.43 10.11 0.29
CA ALA A 37 28.76 11.50 0.64
C ALA A 37 27.90 12.52 -0.13
N ASP A 38 27.62 12.27 -1.42
CA ASP A 38 26.73 13.12 -2.21
C ASP A 38 25.30 13.05 -1.68
N ALA A 39 24.85 11.84 -1.28
CA ALA A 39 23.53 11.65 -0.67
C ALA A 39 23.39 12.42 0.66
N THR A 40 24.44 12.45 1.51
CA THR A 40 24.42 13.29 2.74
C THR A 40 24.41 14.77 2.43
N ARG A 41 25.29 15.23 1.52
CA ARG A 41 25.37 16.64 1.14
C ARG A 41 24.08 17.14 0.51
N ALA A 42 23.42 16.30 -0.29
CA ALA A 42 22.13 16.62 -0.90
C ALA A 42 21.04 16.96 0.12
N LEU A 43 21.15 16.45 1.36
CA LEU A 43 20.19 16.73 2.43
C LEU A 43 20.54 18.00 3.24
N LEU A 44 21.74 18.58 3.02
CA LEU A 44 22.18 19.77 3.73
C LEU A 44 21.83 21.04 2.94
N PRO A 45 21.24 22.08 3.58
CA PRO A 45 20.97 23.35 2.91
C PRO A 45 22.25 24.19 2.76
N GLY A 46 22.25 25.13 1.80
CA GLY A 46 23.22 26.24 1.77
C GLY A 46 24.35 26.15 0.75
N HIS A 47 24.28 25.21 -0.20
CA HIS A 47 25.22 25.14 -1.33
C HIS A 47 24.50 24.91 -2.67
N THR A 48 25.15 25.26 -3.77
CA THR A 48 24.66 24.91 -5.10
C THR A 48 24.86 23.42 -5.34
N PRO A 49 23.77 22.65 -5.57
CA PRO A 49 23.89 21.20 -5.69
C PRO A 49 24.70 20.82 -6.94
N THR A 50 25.62 19.88 -6.79
CA THR A 50 26.28 19.19 -7.91
C THR A 50 25.27 18.30 -8.64
N LEU A 51 25.62 17.82 -9.85
CA LEU A 51 24.73 16.94 -10.61
C LEU A 51 24.26 15.69 -9.83
N PRO A 52 25.15 14.95 -9.11
CA PRO A 52 24.74 13.84 -8.26
C PRO A 52 23.79 14.26 -7.13
N GLU A 53 24.07 15.39 -6.47
CA GLU A 53 23.24 15.92 -5.38
C GLU A 53 21.84 16.34 -5.88
N ALA A 54 21.78 17.04 -7.04
CA ALA A 54 20.52 17.42 -7.67
C ALA A 54 19.68 16.18 -8.06
N LEU A 55 20.31 15.10 -8.50
CA LEU A 55 19.66 13.83 -8.80
C LEU A 55 19.06 13.20 -7.53
N VAL A 56 19.79 13.24 -6.42
CA VAL A 56 19.25 12.78 -5.13
C VAL A 56 18.05 13.62 -4.72
N GLN A 57 18.16 14.95 -4.73
CA GLN A 57 17.10 15.86 -4.29
C GLN A 57 15.83 15.76 -5.15
N ASN A 58 15.96 15.66 -6.47
CA ASN A 58 14.81 15.78 -7.37
C ASN A 58 14.23 14.45 -7.83
N LEU A 59 14.97 13.34 -7.72
CA LEU A 59 14.51 12.03 -8.20
C LEU A 59 14.54 10.97 -7.09
N ARG A 60 15.66 10.82 -6.38
CA ARG A 60 15.82 9.72 -5.42
C ARG A 60 15.04 9.95 -4.12
N LEU A 61 15.14 11.14 -3.56
CA LEU A 61 14.46 11.49 -2.32
C LEU A 61 12.93 11.41 -2.43
N PRO A 62 12.28 12.04 -3.43
CA PRO A 62 10.83 11.90 -3.57
C PRO A 62 10.40 10.46 -3.82
N ARG A 63 11.14 9.68 -4.64
CA ARG A 63 10.88 8.26 -4.87
C ARG A 63 10.93 7.45 -3.57
N SER A 64 11.95 7.67 -2.74
CA SER A 64 12.09 6.98 -1.45
C SER A 64 11.00 7.39 -0.45
N LEU A 65 10.63 8.68 -0.42
CA LEU A 65 9.53 9.15 0.43
C LEU A 65 8.18 8.57 -0.02
N VAL A 66 7.89 8.54 -1.31
CA VAL A 66 6.67 7.90 -1.84
C VAL A 66 6.64 6.42 -1.49
N ALA A 67 7.75 5.71 -1.61
CA ALA A 67 7.84 4.29 -1.21
C ALA A 67 7.52 4.11 0.28
N VAL A 68 8.04 4.96 1.16
CA VAL A 68 7.72 4.95 2.60
C VAL A 68 6.23 5.19 2.83
N LEU A 69 5.65 6.24 2.23
CA LEU A 69 4.24 6.60 2.40
C LEU A 69 3.30 5.48 1.92
N ILE A 70 3.60 4.86 0.78
CA ILE A 70 2.85 3.72 0.24
C ILE A 70 2.98 2.50 1.16
N GLY A 71 4.20 2.18 1.59
CA GLY A 71 4.46 1.06 2.49
C GLY A 71 3.69 1.18 3.81
N VAL A 72 3.72 2.37 4.43
CA VAL A 72 2.94 2.71 5.63
C VAL A 72 1.45 2.51 5.38
N SER A 73 0.93 3.11 4.31
CA SER A 73 -0.50 3.12 4.01
C SER A 73 -1.05 1.72 3.74
N LEU A 74 -0.38 0.94 2.91
CA LEU A 74 -0.82 -0.42 2.57
C LEU A 74 -0.70 -1.38 3.76
N ALA A 75 0.33 -1.23 4.60
CA ALA A 75 0.48 -2.01 5.82
C ALA A 75 -0.64 -1.71 6.82
N LEU A 76 -0.97 -0.44 7.04
CA LEU A 76 -2.09 -0.05 7.89
C LEU A 76 -3.43 -0.55 7.32
N ALA A 77 -3.69 -0.33 6.04
CA ALA A 77 -4.92 -0.80 5.41
C ALA A 77 -5.08 -2.33 5.54
N GLY A 78 -3.99 -3.08 5.36
CA GLY A 78 -3.97 -4.52 5.56
C GLY A 78 -4.25 -4.90 7.03
N THR A 79 -3.60 -4.23 7.99
CA THR A 79 -3.81 -4.49 9.43
C THR A 79 -5.27 -4.23 9.84
N LEU A 80 -5.83 -3.11 9.38
CA LEU A 80 -7.23 -2.75 9.62
C LEU A 80 -8.20 -3.80 9.05
N LEU A 81 -8.00 -4.22 7.80
CA LEU A 81 -8.86 -5.22 7.15
C LEU A 81 -8.77 -6.59 7.80
N GLN A 82 -7.56 -7.06 8.12
CA GLN A 82 -7.37 -8.34 8.81
C GLN A 82 -8.00 -8.35 10.19
N THR A 83 -7.94 -7.23 10.91
CA THR A 83 -8.62 -7.08 12.22
C THR A 83 -10.15 -7.03 12.05
N LEU A 84 -10.64 -6.25 11.09
CA LEU A 84 -12.06 -6.10 10.81
C LEU A 84 -12.73 -7.42 10.39
N THR A 85 -12.06 -8.17 9.52
CA THR A 85 -12.59 -9.43 8.98
C THR A 85 -12.28 -10.65 9.83
N HIS A 86 -11.45 -10.52 10.87
CA HIS A 86 -10.87 -11.62 11.65
C HIS A 86 -10.22 -12.69 10.75
N ASN A 87 -9.72 -12.27 9.60
CA ASN A 87 -9.13 -13.15 8.61
C ASN A 87 -7.70 -12.67 8.29
N PRO A 88 -6.66 -13.43 8.65
CA PRO A 88 -5.28 -13.06 8.37
C PRO A 88 -4.95 -13.03 6.87
N MET A 89 -5.84 -13.58 6.03
CA MET A 89 -5.72 -13.59 4.57
C MET A 89 -6.35 -12.37 3.90
N ALA A 90 -7.07 -11.53 4.66
CA ALA A 90 -7.70 -10.34 4.11
C ALA A 90 -6.64 -9.34 3.64
N SER A 91 -6.82 -8.83 2.43
CA SER A 91 -5.99 -7.80 1.84
C SER A 91 -6.84 -6.73 1.17
N PRO A 92 -6.33 -5.50 1.02
CA PRO A 92 -7.06 -4.43 0.34
C PRO A 92 -7.53 -4.76 -1.07
N SER A 93 -6.80 -5.63 -1.79
CA SER A 93 -7.18 -6.09 -3.12
C SER A 93 -8.50 -6.87 -3.16
N LEU A 94 -8.90 -7.51 -2.04
CA LEU A 94 -10.18 -8.23 -1.96
C LEU A 94 -11.40 -7.31 -1.94
N LEU A 95 -11.23 -6.02 -1.70
CA LEU A 95 -12.33 -5.04 -1.76
C LEU A 95 -12.56 -4.45 -3.16
N GLY A 96 -11.88 -4.97 -4.18
CA GLY A 96 -12.06 -4.53 -5.55
C GLY A 96 -11.46 -3.16 -5.91
N ILE A 97 -10.81 -2.47 -4.95
CA ILE A 97 -10.28 -1.11 -5.15
C ILE A 97 -9.24 -1.11 -6.28
N ASN A 98 -8.28 -2.03 -6.23
CA ASN A 98 -7.22 -2.11 -7.23
C ASN A 98 -7.75 -2.41 -8.64
N SER A 99 -8.69 -3.35 -8.75
CA SER A 99 -9.26 -3.75 -10.04
C SER A 99 -10.18 -2.68 -10.64
N GLY A 100 -10.94 -1.96 -9.79
CA GLY A 100 -11.74 -0.82 -10.23
C GLY A 100 -10.89 0.37 -10.69
N ALA A 101 -9.79 0.66 -9.99
CA ALA A 101 -8.82 1.66 -10.40
C ALA A 101 -8.15 1.29 -11.73
N ALA A 102 -7.77 0.01 -11.90
CA ALA A 102 -7.18 -0.51 -13.12
C ALA A 102 -8.13 -0.38 -14.33
N LEU A 103 -9.41 -0.73 -14.13
CA LEU A 103 -10.42 -0.60 -15.18
C LEU A 103 -10.65 0.87 -15.57
N ALA A 104 -10.77 1.78 -14.60
CA ALA A 104 -10.94 3.20 -14.88
C ALA A 104 -9.75 3.77 -15.65
N MET A 105 -8.53 3.39 -15.28
CA MET A 105 -7.31 3.76 -15.98
C MET A 105 -7.30 3.25 -17.43
N ALA A 106 -7.60 1.96 -17.62
CA ALA A 106 -7.63 1.36 -18.96
C ALA A 106 -8.67 2.02 -19.86
N LEU A 107 -9.90 2.19 -19.38
CA LEU A 107 -10.97 2.85 -20.13
C LEU A 107 -10.61 4.29 -20.52
N THR A 108 -10.05 5.05 -19.59
CA THR A 108 -9.67 6.45 -19.87
C THR A 108 -8.57 6.52 -20.91
N SER A 109 -7.54 5.69 -20.78
CA SER A 109 -6.43 5.65 -21.74
C SER A 109 -6.85 5.16 -23.13
N ALA A 110 -7.85 4.28 -23.20
CA ALA A 110 -8.36 3.75 -24.48
C ALA A 110 -9.32 4.70 -25.19
N LEU A 111 -10.19 5.36 -24.43
CA LEU A 111 -11.29 6.18 -24.99
C LEU A 111 -10.92 7.64 -25.22
N SER A 112 -9.86 8.12 -24.58
CA SER A 112 -9.44 9.52 -24.67
C SER A 112 -8.02 9.62 -25.21
N PRO A 113 -7.82 9.83 -26.52
CA PRO A 113 -6.51 10.06 -27.11
C PRO A 113 -5.89 11.39 -26.66
N THR A 114 -6.68 12.34 -26.16
CA THR A 114 -6.22 13.50 -25.43
C THR A 114 -6.49 13.30 -23.95
N PRO A 115 -5.50 13.52 -23.03
CA PRO A 115 -5.78 13.48 -21.60
C PRO A 115 -7.00 14.36 -21.33
N ILE A 116 -7.99 13.81 -20.63
CA ILE A 116 -9.20 14.56 -20.25
C ILE A 116 -8.69 15.82 -19.57
N ALA A 117 -8.82 16.95 -20.28
CA ALA A 117 -8.16 18.20 -19.94
C ALA A 117 -8.51 18.60 -18.50
N GLY A 118 -7.54 18.52 -17.61
CA GLY A 118 -7.65 18.97 -16.22
C GLY A 118 -7.72 17.91 -15.12
N TYR A 119 -7.98 16.64 -15.39
CA TYR A 119 -7.97 15.60 -14.35
C TYR A 119 -6.71 14.73 -14.43
N SER A 120 -6.02 14.57 -13.30
CA SER A 120 -4.90 13.65 -13.26
C SER A 120 -5.40 12.21 -13.39
N LEU A 121 -4.65 11.37 -14.12
CA LEU A 121 -4.89 9.92 -14.21
C LEU A 121 -5.03 9.28 -12.82
N SER A 122 -4.30 9.81 -11.85
CA SER A 122 -4.37 9.43 -10.44
C SER A 122 -5.77 9.64 -9.85
N PHE A 123 -6.43 10.76 -10.15
CA PHE A 123 -7.79 11.03 -9.69
C PHE A 123 -8.80 10.04 -10.28
N ILE A 124 -8.67 9.74 -11.57
CA ILE A 124 -9.53 8.76 -12.26
C ILE A 124 -9.37 7.37 -11.67
N ALA A 125 -8.13 6.93 -11.41
CA ALA A 125 -7.87 5.66 -10.75
C ALA A 125 -8.48 5.61 -9.34
N ALA A 126 -8.35 6.69 -8.56
CA ALA A 126 -8.97 6.78 -7.23
C ALA A 126 -10.50 6.70 -7.29
N CYS A 127 -11.13 7.39 -8.25
CA CYS A 127 -12.58 7.32 -8.47
C CYS A 127 -13.03 5.91 -8.87
N GLY A 128 -12.32 5.25 -9.81
CA GLY A 128 -12.62 3.88 -10.21
C GLY A 128 -12.51 2.89 -9.06
N GLY A 129 -11.48 3.02 -8.24
CA GLY A 129 -11.32 2.25 -7.01
C GLY A 129 -12.43 2.49 -6.00
N GLY A 130 -12.85 3.74 -5.83
CA GLY A 130 -13.94 4.15 -4.95
C GLY A 130 -15.30 3.59 -5.39
N VAL A 131 -15.61 3.67 -6.69
CA VAL A 131 -16.84 3.10 -7.26
C VAL A 131 -16.87 1.59 -7.07
N SER A 132 -15.78 0.90 -7.40
CA SER A 132 -15.66 -0.55 -7.20
C SER A 132 -15.85 -0.94 -5.74
N TRP A 133 -15.20 -0.24 -4.82
CA TRP A 133 -15.39 -0.44 -3.39
C TRP A 133 -16.85 -0.26 -2.96
N LEU A 134 -17.51 0.79 -3.43
CA LEU A 134 -18.92 1.06 -3.13
C LEU A 134 -19.83 -0.08 -3.62
N LEU A 135 -19.58 -0.59 -4.83
CA LEU A 135 -20.30 -1.73 -5.38
C LEU A 135 -20.08 -3.00 -4.54
N VAL A 136 -18.85 -3.27 -4.10
CA VAL A 136 -18.57 -4.40 -3.19
C VAL A 136 -19.29 -4.24 -1.86
N MET A 137 -19.28 -3.04 -1.28
CA MET A 137 -19.95 -2.77 0.00
C MET A 137 -21.48 -2.92 -0.11
N THR A 138 -22.09 -2.46 -1.20
CA THR A 138 -23.54 -2.59 -1.40
C THR A 138 -23.94 -4.04 -1.71
N ALA A 139 -23.25 -4.71 -2.63
CA ALA A 139 -23.53 -6.09 -3.00
C ALA A 139 -23.22 -7.10 -1.88
N GLY A 140 -22.12 -6.88 -1.15
CA GLY A 140 -21.70 -7.73 -0.04
C GLY A 140 -22.45 -7.48 1.28
N GLY A 141 -23.37 -6.49 1.32
CA GLY A 141 -24.11 -6.13 2.54
C GLY A 141 -23.25 -5.47 3.61
N GLY A 142 -22.13 -4.83 3.21
CA GLY A 142 -21.17 -4.20 4.12
C GLY A 142 -21.72 -3.07 4.98
N PHE A 143 -22.88 -2.50 4.62
CA PHE A 143 -23.58 -1.46 5.37
C PHE A 143 -24.68 -2.00 6.30
N ARG A 144 -24.95 -3.31 6.28
CA ARG A 144 -26.02 -3.92 7.11
C ARG A 144 -25.51 -4.31 8.49
N HIS A 145 -26.41 -4.33 9.48
CA HIS A 145 -26.11 -4.75 10.86
C HIS A 145 -25.67 -6.23 10.94
N THR A 146 -26.28 -7.09 10.14
CA THR A 146 -25.90 -8.51 10.00
C THR A 146 -24.83 -8.63 8.93
N HIS A 147 -23.59 -8.54 9.33
CA HIS A 147 -22.43 -8.56 8.43
C HIS A 147 -22.04 -10.00 8.09
N ASP A 148 -22.42 -10.46 6.91
CA ASP A 148 -21.93 -11.73 6.38
C ASP A 148 -20.57 -11.50 5.68
N ARG A 149 -19.50 -11.82 6.43
CA ARG A 149 -18.10 -11.63 5.97
C ARG A 149 -17.82 -12.36 4.66
N ASN A 150 -18.43 -13.54 4.48
CA ASN A 150 -18.23 -14.35 3.29
C ASN A 150 -18.85 -13.70 2.04
N LYS A 151 -20.01 -13.06 2.21
CA LYS A 151 -20.65 -12.34 1.09
C LYS A 151 -19.83 -11.14 0.64
N LEU A 152 -19.21 -10.42 1.58
CA LEU A 152 -18.35 -9.28 1.24
C LEU A 152 -17.11 -9.72 0.45
N ILE A 153 -16.43 -10.78 0.90
CA ILE A 153 -15.26 -11.33 0.23
C ILE A 153 -15.65 -11.86 -1.17
N LEU A 154 -16.77 -12.59 -1.26
CA LEU A 154 -17.23 -13.14 -2.53
C LEU A 154 -17.60 -12.03 -3.53
N ALA A 155 -18.30 -10.99 -3.07
CA ALA A 155 -18.63 -9.81 -3.88
C ALA A 155 -17.36 -9.12 -4.40
N GLY A 156 -16.35 -8.97 -3.52
CA GLY A 156 -15.05 -8.38 -3.90
C GLY A 156 -14.32 -9.20 -4.94
N ILE A 157 -14.26 -10.53 -4.78
CA ILE A 157 -13.62 -11.43 -5.76
C ILE A 157 -14.36 -11.39 -7.09
N ALA A 158 -15.69 -11.48 -7.09
CA ALA A 158 -16.50 -11.47 -8.30
C ALA A 158 -16.35 -10.16 -9.07
N LEU A 159 -16.44 -9.01 -8.36
CA LEU A 159 -16.29 -7.70 -9.00
C LEU A 159 -14.84 -7.48 -9.49
N SER A 160 -13.84 -7.95 -8.74
CA SER A 160 -12.44 -7.89 -9.18
C SER A 160 -12.22 -8.68 -10.47
N ALA A 161 -12.75 -9.90 -10.56
CA ALA A 161 -12.67 -10.73 -11.76
C ALA A 161 -13.36 -10.05 -12.97
N PHE A 162 -14.53 -9.46 -12.75
CA PHE A 162 -15.26 -8.71 -13.78
C PHE A 162 -14.46 -7.48 -14.26
N CYS A 163 -13.97 -6.64 -13.34
CA CYS A 163 -13.15 -5.47 -13.69
C CYS A 163 -11.87 -5.89 -14.44
N MET A 164 -11.20 -6.96 -14.00
CA MET A 164 -10.00 -7.48 -14.68
C MET A 164 -10.32 -7.99 -16.09
N GLY A 165 -11.45 -8.67 -16.28
CA GLY A 165 -11.91 -9.09 -17.59
C GLY A 165 -12.11 -7.91 -18.53
N LEU A 166 -12.83 -6.87 -18.09
CA LEU A 166 -13.04 -5.65 -18.86
C LEU A 166 -11.71 -4.91 -19.13
N THR A 167 -10.83 -4.84 -18.16
CA THR A 167 -9.49 -4.23 -18.35
C THR A 167 -8.72 -4.93 -19.47
N ARG A 168 -8.74 -6.28 -19.51
CA ARG A 168 -8.06 -7.04 -20.58
C ARG A 168 -8.67 -6.78 -21.95
N ILE A 169 -10.01 -6.74 -22.05
CA ILE A 169 -10.71 -6.41 -23.31
C ILE A 169 -10.31 -5.00 -23.78
N THR A 170 -10.32 -4.04 -22.87
CA THR A 170 -9.94 -2.65 -23.18
C THR A 170 -8.51 -2.55 -23.68
N LEU A 171 -7.57 -3.28 -23.07
CA LEU A 171 -6.16 -3.31 -23.48
C LEU A 171 -5.97 -3.95 -24.88
N LEU A 172 -6.76 -4.97 -25.22
CA LEU A 172 -6.74 -5.58 -26.54
C LEU A 172 -7.29 -4.65 -27.65
N LEU A 173 -8.22 -3.78 -27.29
CA LEU A 173 -8.80 -2.81 -28.24
C LEU A 173 -7.96 -1.53 -28.38
N ALA A 174 -7.09 -1.24 -27.42
CA ALA A 174 -6.27 -0.01 -27.35
C ALA A 174 -4.77 -0.34 -27.41
N GLU A 175 -4.33 -1.03 -28.46
CA GLU A 175 -2.95 -1.53 -28.62
C GLU A 175 -1.89 -0.43 -28.45
N ASP A 176 -2.12 0.77 -29.00
CA ASP A 176 -1.16 1.89 -28.96
C ASP A 176 -0.86 2.41 -27.55
N HIS A 177 -1.78 2.23 -26.59
CA HIS A 177 -1.66 2.69 -25.21
C HIS A 177 -1.38 1.57 -24.21
N ALA A 178 -1.41 0.32 -24.67
CA ALA A 178 -1.33 -0.85 -23.81
C ALA A 178 -0.04 -0.91 -22.98
N TYR A 179 1.12 -0.52 -23.55
CA TYR A 179 2.42 -0.58 -22.87
C TYR A 179 2.46 0.26 -21.58
N GLY A 180 2.00 1.51 -21.65
CA GLY A 180 1.96 2.40 -20.48
C GLY A 180 1.03 1.88 -19.38
N ILE A 181 -0.10 1.31 -19.77
CA ILE A 181 -1.08 0.74 -18.83
C ILE A 181 -0.52 -0.54 -18.19
N PHE A 182 0.14 -1.42 -18.95
CA PHE A 182 0.80 -2.62 -18.40
C PHE A 182 1.87 -2.25 -17.37
N TYR A 183 2.69 -1.24 -17.67
CA TYR A 183 3.71 -0.78 -16.73
C TYR A 183 3.09 -0.23 -15.43
N TRP A 184 2.02 0.56 -15.54
CA TRP A 184 1.29 1.07 -14.39
C TRP A 184 0.62 -0.06 -13.59
N LEU A 185 0.03 -1.06 -14.27
CA LEU A 185 -0.60 -2.24 -13.63
C LEU A 185 0.40 -3.11 -12.86
N ALA A 186 1.67 -3.10 -13.24
CA ALA A 186 2.72 -3.80 -12.51
C ALA A 186 3.03 -3.16 -11.15
N GLY A 187 2.60 -1.93 -10.94
CA GLY A 187 2.73 -1.18 -9.69
C GLY A 187 4.18 -0.80 -9.37
N GLY A 188 4.42 0.45 -9.04
CA GLY A 188 5.78 0.86 -8.71
C GLY A 188 5.92 2.35 -8.45
N VAL A 189 7.12 2.73 -8.01
CA VAL A 189 7.46 4.11 -7.62
C VAL A 189 8.55 4.72 -8.51
N SER A 190 8.86 4.08 -9.66
CA SER A 190 9.98 4.50 -10.55
C SER A 190 9.83 5.92 -11.11
N HIS A 191 8.59 6.35 -11.33
CA HIS A 191 8.28 7.69 -11.85
C HIS A 191 7.89 8.70 -10.77
N ALA A 192 7.97 8.32 -9.49
CA ALA A 192 7.56 9.15 -8.38
C ALA A 192 8.37 10.46 -8.29
N ARG A 193 7.65 11.57 -8.07
CA ARG A 193 8.17 12.93 -7.98
C ARG A 193 7.63 13.63 -6.73
N TRP A 194 8.08 14.85 -6.48
CA TRP A 194 7.60 15.67 -5.37
C TRP A 194 6.09 15.89 -5.37
N GLN A 195 5.46 15.97 -6.54
CA GLN A 195 4.00 16.08 -6.65
C GLN A 195 3.29 14.90 -5.99
N ASP A 196 3.80 13.69 -6.17
CA ASP A 196 3.24 12.46 -5.59
C ASP A 196 3.44 12.43 -4.07
N VAL A 197 4.57 12.94 -3.58
CA VAL A 197 4.78 13.14 -2.13
C VAL A 197 3.72 14.06 -1.56
N TRP A 198 3.50 15.24 -2.18
CA TRP A 198 2.50 16.21 -1.73
C TRP A 198 1.06 15.70 -1.86
N GLN A 199 0.80 14.77 -2.76
CA GLN A 199 -0.51 14.11 -2.90
C GLN A 199 -0.75 13.07 -1.80
N LEU A 200 0.26 12.26 -1.45
CA LEU A 200 0.15 11.20 -0.44
C LEU A 200 0.27 11.71 0.99
N LEU A 201 1.13 12.68 1.23
CA LEU A 201 1.48 13.16 2.56
C LEU A 201 0.26 13.60 3.39
N PRO A 202 -0.67 14.43 2.87
CA PRO A 202 -1.86 14.83 3.62
C PRO A 202 -2.73 13.65 4.03
N VAL A 203 -2.88 12.65 3.14
CA VAL A 203 -3.67 11.45 3.41
C VAL A 203 -3.04 10.65 4.54
N VAL A 204 -1.73 10.44 4.51
CA VAL A 204 -1.03 9.67 5.55
C VAL A 204 -1.03 10.42 6.88
N VAL A 205 -0.73 11.73 6.86
CA VAL A 205 -0.69 12.57 8.08
C VAL A 205 -2.06 12.66 8.76
N THR A 206 -3.15 12.62 8.01
CA THR A 206 -4.51 12.62 8.57
C THR A 206 -4.97 11.23 9.01
N ALA A 207 -4.70 10.20 8.20
CA ALA A 207 -5.18 8.85 8.48
C ALA A 207 -4.41 8.16 9.62
N VAL A 208 -3.08 8.32 9.69
CA VAL A 208 -2.25 7.64 10.70
C VAL A 208 -2.67 7.97 12.13
N PRO A 209 -2.83 9.24 12.55
CA PRO A 209 -3.29 9.55 13.90
C PRO A 209 -4.65 8.95 14.20
N VAL A 210 -5.60 8.99 13.24
CA VAL A 210 -6.93 8.41 13.43
C VAL A 210 -6.82 6.90 13.65
N VAL A 211 -6.03 6.18 12.85
CA VAL A 211 -5.80 4.74 13.01
C VAL A 211 -5.19 4.41 14.37
N LEU A 212 -4.20 5.19 14.83
CA LEU A 212 -3.55 4.98 16.12
C LEU A 212 -4.51 5.25 17.29
N LEU A 213 -5.37 6.25 17.19
CA LEU A 213 -6.43 6.51 18.19
C LEU A 213 -7.45 5.38 18.28
N LEU A 214 -7.70 4.69 17.16
CA LEU A 214 -8.60 3.53 17.13
C LEU A 214 -7.97 2.24 17.69
N ALA A 215 -6.69 2.20 18.03
CA ALA A 215 -5.98 0.99 18.47
C ALA A 215 -6.71 0.23 19.59
N ASN A 216 -7.25 0.95 20.58
CA ASN A 216 -8.02 0.35 21.68
C ASN A 216 -9.32 -0.29 21.21
N GLN A 217 -10.06 0.38 20.32
CA GLN A 217 -11.30 -0.13 19.77
C GLN A 217 -11.05 -1.35 18.86
N LEU A 218 -9.92 -1.34 18.14
CA LEU A 218 -9.45 -2.47 17.33
C LEU A 218 -9.08 -3.67 18.19
N ASN A 219 -8.52 -3.47 19.39
CA ASN A 219 -8.28 -4.55 20.34
C ASN A 219 -9.59 -5.19 20.81
N LEU A 220 -10.62 -4.38 21.02
CA LEU A 220 -11.95 -4.89 21.40
C LEU A 220 -12.63 -5.69 20.28
N LEU A 221 -12.35 -5.37 19.01
CA LEU A 221 -12.81 -6.19 17.88
C LEU A 221 -12.22 -7.61 17.89
N ASN A 222 -11.05 -7.83 18.50
CA ASN A 222 -10.48 -9.17 18.63
C ASN A 222 -11.28 -10.09 19.57
N LEU A 223 -12.17 -9.49 20.39
CA LEU A 223 -13.16 -10.20 21.17
C LEU A 223 -14.39 -10.53 20.29
N SER A 224 -15.40 -11.21 20.86
CA SER A 224 -16.65 -11.42 20.12
C SER A 224 -17.41 -10.11 19.89
N ASP A 225 -18.18 -10.02 18.80
CA ASP A 225 -19.03 -8.86 18.49
C ASP A 225 -19.99 -8.52 19.65
N SER A 226 -20.53 -9.55 20.34
CA SER A 226 -21.39 -9.40 21.51
C SER A 226 -20.65 -8.74 22.67
N THR A 227 -19.42 -9.18 22.96
CA THR A 227 -18.59 -8.63 24.02
C THR A 227 -18.18 -7.18 23.72
N ALA A 228 -17.80 -6.89 22.49
CA ALA A 228 -17.45 -5.52 22.07
C ALA A 228 -18.65 -4.56 22.20
N HIS A 229 -19.86 -5.04 21.87
CA HIS A 229 -21.09 -4.26 22.01
C HIS A 229 -21.43 -3.98 23.49
N THR A 230 -21.30 -4.96 24.37
CA THR A 230 -21.54 -4.77 25.83
C THR A 230 -20.55 -3.80 26.47
N LEU A 231 -19.33 -3.68 25.91
CA LEU A 231 -18.30 -2.71 26.31
C LEU A 231 -18.52 -1.30 25.70
N GLY A 232 -19.67 -1.06 25.05
CA GLY A 232 -20.07 0.26 24.55
C GLY A 232 -19.49 0.64 23.20
N VAL A 233 -18.85 -0.29 22.46
CA VAL A 233 -18.34 -0.01 21.12
C VAL A 233 -19.45 -0.01 20.08
N ASN A 234 -19.64 1.08 19.38
CA ASN A 234 -20.54 1.13 18.23
C ASN A 234 -19.87 0.48 17.01
N LEU A 235 -20.10 -0.84 16.86
CA LEU A 235 -19.48 -1.65 15.81
C LEU A 235 -19.77 -1.14 14.39
N THR A 236 -20.99 -0.64 14.14
CA THR A 236 -21.37 -0.11 12.82
C THR A 236 -20.54 1.11 12.45
N ARG A 237 -20.40 2.06 13.39
CA ARG A 237 -19.56 3.25 13.16
C ARG A 237 -18.09 2.88 13.00
N LEU A 238 -17.58 1.99 13.86
CA LEU A 238 -16.19 1.56 13.80
C LEU A 238 -15.87 0.88 12.46
N ARG A 239 -16.72 -0.02 11.99
CA ARG A 239 -16.59 -0.68 10.69
C ARG A 239 -16.61 0.32 9.53
N LEU A 240 -17.52 1.29 9.57
CA LEU A 240 -17.60 2.34 8.55
C LEU A 240 -16.32 3.17 8.52
N VAL A 241 -15.83 3.63 9.67
CA VAL A 241 -14.59 4.41 9.77
C VAL A 241 -13.39 3.61 9.26
N ILE A 242 -13.25 2.34 9.65
CA ILE A 242 -12.18 1.46 9.15
C ILE A 242 -12.25 1.33 7.63
N ASN A 243 -13.42 1.06 7.07
CA ASN A 243 -13.59 0.91 5.62
C ASN A 243 -13.25 2.21 4.87
N MET A 244 -13.64 3.37 5.41
CA MET A 244 -13.28 4.67 4.83
C MET A 244 -11.78 4.95 4.89
N LEU A 245 -11.12 4.62 6.02
CA LEU A 245 -9.66 4.74 6.15
C LEU A 245 -8.93 3.82 5.17
N VAL A 246 -9.40 2.58 5.00
CA VAL A 246 -8.83 1.64 4.03
C VAL A 246 -8.99 2.17 2.61
N LEU A 247 -10.19 2.63 2.24
CA LEU A 247 -10.43 3.22 0.91
C LEU A 247 -9.52 4.42 0.66
N LEU A 248 -9.41 5.33 1.63
CA LEU A 248 -8.58 6.53 1.53
C LEU A 248 -7.10 6.17 1.35
N LEU A 249 -6.57 5.29 2.23
CA LEU A 249 -5.16 4.87 2.19
C LEU A 249 -4.82 4.11 0.90
N VAL A 250 -5.65 3.13 0.52
CA VAL A 250 -5.41 2.31 -0.67
C VAL A 250 -5.67 3.10 -1.94
N GLY A 251 -6.75 3.88 -1.99
CA GLY A 251 -7.08 4.73 -3.14
C GLY A 251 -5.97 5.73 -3.46
N ALA A 252 -5.42 6.40 -2.43
CA ALA A 252 -4.27 7.29 -2.60
C ALA A 252 -3.01 6.55 -3.09
N CYS A 253 -2.72 5.35 -2.56
CA CYS A 253 -1.57 4.56 -3.03
C CYS A 253 -1.73 4.13 -4.49
N VAL A 254 -2.90 3.60 -4.86
CA VAL A 254 -3.17 3.12 -6.22
C VAL A 254 -3.14 4.27 -7.22
N SER A 255 -3.61 5.45 -6.85
CA SER A 255 -3.58 6.63 -7.73
C SER A 255 -2.16 7.06 -8.11
N VAL A 256 -1.18 6.84 -7.23
CA VAL A 256 0.23 7.25 -7.45
C VAL A 256 1.06 6.10 -8.03
N ALA A 257 0.97 4.92 -7.44
CA ALA A 257 1.88 3.81 -7.74
C ALA A 257 1.21 2.65 -8.50
N GLY A 258 -0.07 2.77 -8.83
CA GLY A 258 -0.81 1.62 -9.33
C GLY A 258 -1.05 0.56 -8.26
N PRO A 259 -1.55 -0.61 -8.65
CA PRO A 259 -1.86 -1.70 -7.72
C PRO A 259 -0.58 -2.35 -7.18
N VAL A 260 -0.27 -2.14 -5.91
CA VAL A 260 0.82 -2.82 -5.19
C VAL A 260 0.24 -3.92 -4.32
N ALA A 261 0.69 -5.15 -4.54
CA ALA A 261 0.22 -6.33 -3.82
C ALA A 261 1.16 -6.72 -2.65
N PHE A 262 0.73 -7.69 -1.85
CA PHE A 262 1.46 -8.37 -0.78
C PHE A 262 1.82 -7.55 0.46
N ILE A 263 2.07 -6.24 0.41
CA ILE A 263 2.41 -5.46 1.62
C ILE A 263 1.28 -5.58 2.66
N GLY A 264 0.05 -5.30 2.28
CA GLY A 264 -1.11 -5.38 3.17
C GLY A 264 -1.47 -6.81 3.63
N LEU A 265 -0.87 -7.83 3.02
CA LEU A 265 -1.06 -9.22 3.40
C LEU A 265 0.04 -9.71 4.35
N LEU A 266 1.30 -9.50 3.97
CA LEU A 266 2.48 -10.02 4.68
C LEU A 266 2.82 -9.21 5.92
N VAL A 267 2.82 -7.88 5.80
CA VAL A 267 3.31 -6.99 6.86
C VAL A 267 2.52 -7.11 8.15
N PRO A 268 1.17 -7.12 8.16
CA PRO A 268 0.42 -7.28 9.40
C PRO A 268 0.69 -8.62 10.08
N HIS A 269 1.01 -9.64 9.28
CA HIS A 269 1.36 -10.95 9.79
C HIS A 269 2.72 -10.94 10.48
N LEU A 270 3.73 -10.34 9.82
CA LEU A 270 5.06 -10.16 10.40
C LEU A 270 5.00 -9.28 11.66
N ALA A 271 4.20 -8.21 11.63
CA ALA A 271 4.04 -7.33 12.77
C ALA A 271 3.43 -8.05 13.98
N ARG A 272 2.40 -8.89 13.78
CA ARG A 272 1.85 -9.72 14.87
C ARG A 272 2.83 -10.77 15.39
N PHE A 273 3.63 -11.36 14.51
CA PHE A 273 4.70 -12.27 14.92
C PHE A 273 5.74 -11.55 15.78
N TRP A 274 6.05 -10.31 15.45
CA TRP A 274 7.06 -9.49 16.11
C TRP A 274 6.58 -8.85 17.40
N ALA A 275 5.41 -8.17 17.36
CA ALA A 275 4.88 -7.32 18.42
C ALA A 275 3.76 -7.96 19.26
N GLY A 276 3.31 -9.18 18.91
CA GLY A 276 2.13 -9.81 19.53
C GLY A 276 0.83 -9.36 18.88
N PHE A 277 -0.28 -9.38 19.64
CA PHE A 277 -1.61 -9.11 19.12
C PHE A 277 -2.20 -7.76 19.55
N ASP A 278 -1.50 -7.02 20.43
CA ASP A 278 -1.94 -5.69 20.84
C ASP A 278 -1.78 -4.69 19.70
N GLN A 279 -2.90 -4.12 19.24
CA GLN A 279 -2.93 -3.17 18.13
C GLN A 279 -2.12 -1.90 18.40
N ARG A 280 -1.90 -1.53 19.67
CA ARG A 280 -1.05 -0.41 20.05
C ARG A 280 0.40 -0.60 19.60
N ASN A 281 0.86 -1.85 19.54
CA ASN A 281 2.19 -2.21 19.08
C ASN A 281 2.18 -2.66 17.60
N VAL A 282 1.15 -3.42 17.21
CA VAL A 282 1.04 -3.97 15.85
C VAL A 282 0.95 -2.88 14.80
N LEU A 283 0.13 -1.82 15.03
CA LEU A 283 -0.05 -0.75 14.05
C LEU A 283 1.26 -0.02 13.74
N PRO A 284 2.02 0.54 14.74
CA PRO A 284 3.26 1.24 14.43
C PRO A 284 4.35 0.29 13.88
N VAL A 285 4.45 -0.94 14.37
CA VAL A 285 5.39 -1.94 13.82
C VAL A 285 5.04 -2.27 12.37
N SER A 286 3.74 -2.38 12.03
CA SER A 286 3.29 -2.56 10.65
C SER A 286 3.70 -1.39 9.76
N MET A 287 3.60 -0.15 10.25
CA MET A 287 4.04 1.03 9.50
C MET A 287 5.54 0.96 9.17
N LEU A 288 6.37 0.66 10.17
CA LEU A 288 7.83 0.55 9.99
C LEU A 288 8.20 -0.58 9.03
N LEU A 289 7.63 -1.77 9.22
CA LEU A 289 7.90 -2.92 8.35
C LEU A 289 7.37 -2.71 6.94
N GLY A 290 6.21 -2.06 6.78
CA GLY A 290 5.63 -1.75 5.48
C GLY A 290 6.49 -0.75 4.68
N ALA A 291 6.92 0.33 5.33
CA ALA A 291 7.85 1.29 4.74
C ALA A 291 9.17 0.62 4.32
N THR A 292 9.73 -0.19 5.22
CA THR A 292 10.98 -0.92 4.97
C THR A 292 10.84 -1.90 3.81
N LEU A 293 9.74 -2.66 3.75
CA LEU A 293 9.50 -3.66 2.69
C LEU A 293 9.32 -2.99 1.32
N MET A 294 8.58 -1.88 1.24
CA MET A 294 8.39 -1.15 -0.01
C MET A 294 9.69 -0.53 -0.52
N LEU A 295 10.47 0.09 0.36
CA LEU A 295 11.80 0.61 0.02
C LEU A 295 12.76 -0.49 -0.43
N LEU A 296 12.77 -1.63 0.28
CA LEU A 296 13.61 -2.77 -0.08
C LEU A 296 13.23 -3.31 -1.46
N ALA A 297 11.94 -3.42 -1.75
CA ALA A 297 11.45 -3.86 -3.05
C ALA A 297 11.87 -2.90 -4.17
N ASP A 298 11.84 -1.60 -3.92
CA ASP A 298 12.29 -0.59 -4.88
C ASP A 298 13.82 -0.65 -5.13
N VAL A 299 14.62 -0.85 -4.08
CA VAL A 299 16.08 -1.03 -4.22
C VAL A 299 16.40 -2.31 -4.97
N LEU A 300 15.72 -3.42 -4.65
CA LEU A 300 15.88 -4.70 -5.35
C LEU A 300 15.43 -4.62 -6.81
N ALA A 301 14.35 -3.91 -7.11
CA ALA A 301 13.87 -3.70 -8.47
C ALA A 301 14.94 -3.02 -9.36
N ARG A 302 15.61 -2.02 -8.79
CA ARG A 302 16.76 -1.35 -9.46
C ARG A 302 17.97 -2.24 -9.57
N ALA A 303 18.25 -3.05 -8.54
CA ALA A 303 19.39 -3.97 -8.56
C ALA A 303 19.23 -5.05 -9.63
N LEU A 304 18.03 -5.59 -9.80
CA LEU A 304 17.76 -6.68 -10.75
C LEU A 304 17.76 -6.22 -12.20
N ALA A 305 17.39 -4.98 -12.47
CA ALA A 305 17.25 -4.45 -13.83
C ALA A 305 18.37 -3.48 -14.24
N PHE A 306 19.37 -3.27 -13.39
CA PHE A 306 20.44 -2.27 -13.66
C PHE A 306 21.04 -2.41 -15.08
N PRO A 307 21.18 -1.33 -15.86
CA PRO A 307 20.89 0.08 -15.55
C PRO A 307 19.42 0.51 -15.74
N GLY A 308 18.53 -0.38 -16.11
CA GLY A 308 17.09 -0.13 -16.24
C GLY A 308 16.35 -0.09 -14.90
N ASP A 309 15.03 -0.11 -14.98
CA ASP A 309 14.14 -0.05 -13.81
C ASP A 309 13.01 -1.09 -13.96
N LEU A 310 12.74 -1.87 -12.91
CA LEU A 310 11.59 -2.75 -12.84
C LEU A 310 10.53 -2.15 -11.91
N PRO A 311 9.25 -2.42 -12.13
CA PRO A 311 8.22 -2.06 -11.17
C PRO A 311 8.43 -2.79 -9.83
N ALA A 312 8.46 -2.05 -8.72
CA ALA A 312 8.65 -2.62 -7.38
C ALA A 312 7.54 -3.61 -6.98
N GLY A 313 6.32 -3.41 -7.52
CA GLY A 313 5.18 -4.33 -7.33
C GLY A 313 5.43 -5.72 -7.91
N ALA A 314 6.11 -5.81 -9.06
CA ALA A 314 6.49 -7.10 -9.65
C ALA A 314 7.50 -7.85 -8.74
N VAL A 315 8.48 -7.14 -8.17
CA VAL A 315 9.44 -7.71 -7.22
C VAL A 315 8.76 -8.17 -5.95
N LEU A 316 7.81 -7.37 -5.43
CA LEU A 316 6.99 -7.76 -4.28
C LEU A 316 6.15 -9.01 -4.56
N ALA A 317 5.62 -9.15 -5.77
CA ALA A 317 4.87 -10.34 -6.15
C ALA A 317 5.77 -11.59 -6.22
N LEU A 318 6.96 -11.47 -6.81
CA LEU A 318 7.94 -12.56 -6.90
C LEU A 318 8.42 -13.06 -5.53
N ILE A 319 8.69 -12.15 -4.60
CA ILE A 319 9.15 -12.50 -3.24
C ILE A 319 7.96 -12.83 -2.35
N GLY A 320 6.89 -12.07 -2.45
CA GLY A 320 5.73 -12.17 -1.59
C GLY A 320 4.96 -13.47 -1.75
N SER A 321 4.80 -13.97 -2.98
CA SER A 321 4.08 -15.22 -3.24
C SER A 321 4.71 -16.43 -2.56
N PRO A 322 6.01 -16.73 -2.73
CA PRO A 322 6.66 -17.84 -2.03
C PRO A 322 6.65 -17.68 -0.50
N CYS A 323 6.92 -16.46 -0.01
CA CYS A 323 6.86 -16.17 1.42
C CYS A 323 5.47 -16.43 2.01
N PHE A 324 4.43 -16.06 1.28
CA PHE A 324 3.05 -16.28 1.70
C PHE A 324 2.70 -17.77 1.73
N VAL A 325 3.03 -18.52 0.68
CA VAL A 325 2.81 -19.99 0.64
C VAL A 325 3.52 -20.69 1.80
N TRP A 326 4.77 -20.32 2.05
CA TRP A 326 5.53 -20.87 3.18
C TRP A 326 4.89 -20.58 4.53
N LEU A 327 4.36 -19.35 4.70
CA LEU A 327 3.73 -18.89 5.92
C LEU A 327 2.39 -19.59 6.19
N VAL A 328 1.60 -19.85 5.15
CA VAL A 328 0.35 -20.62 5.24
C VAL A 328 0.62 -22.07 5.60
N ARG A 329 1.62 -22.69 4.99
CA ARG A 329 2.04 -24.08 5.30
C ARG A 329 2.46 -24.31 6.75
N ARG A 330 3.03 -23.32 7.42
CA ARG A 330 3.44 -23.45 8.82
C ARG A 330 2.29 -23.37 9.83
N ARG A 331 1.10 -22.98 9.39
CA ARG A 331 -0.10 -22.86 10.24
C ARG A 331 -1.10 -24.00 10.08
N GLY A 332 -1.03 -24.79 9.04
CA GLY A 332 -1.72 -26.05 8.88
C GLY A 332 -0.88 -27.19 9.47
#